data_6a912b4706c5d74c06a2adc94d5f1d32
#
_entry.id   6a912b4706c5d74c06a2adc94d5f1d32
#
_cell.length_a   1.000
_cell.length_b   1.000
_cell.length_c   1.000
_cell.angle_alpha   90.00
_cell.angle_beta   90.00
_cell.angle_gamma   90.00
#
_symmetry.space_group_name_H-M   'P 1'
#
loop_
_entity.id
_entity.type
_entity.pdbx_description
1 polymer ?
#
loop_
_entity_poly.entity_id
_entity_poly.type
_entity_poly.pdbx_seq_one_letter_code
_entity_poly.pdbx_strand_id
1 'polypeptide(L)'
;VVVVGYGSVKKSDLTGSVASVSNTTLLRGGKTNSAGALQGELSGVTITRSNNKPGGGYDIKIRGINSITASSSPLIVIDGVPGGNLYFVNPDDIEKIDVLKDASATAIYGSSGANGVIIVTTKRGQTGKPKISYNGYVGVRSYTNLPDMMSGDEYVQLAREATLSLIQV
;
A
#
# COMPACT_ATOMS: atom_id res chain seq x y z
N VAL A 1 -3.99 -18.31 -12.54
CA VAL A 1 -2.78 -18.02 -13.33
C VAL A 1 -2.14 -16.77 -12.77
N VAL A 2 -0.86 -16.78 -12.48
CA VAL A 2 -0.07 -15.63 -12.04
C VAL A 2 0.79 -15.20 -13.24
N VAL A 3 0.75 -13.92 -13.58
CA VAL A 3 1.60 -13.38 -14.64
C VAL A 3 2.97 -13.12 -14.03
N VAL A 4 3.98 -13.83 -14.48
CA VAL A 4 5.37 -13.63 -14.10
C VAL A 4 6.13 -13.08 -15.30
N GLY A 5 6.95 -12.05 -15.11
CA GLY A 5 7.78 -11.27 -16.05
C GLY A 5 7.76 -11.63 -17.56
N TYR A 6 7.89 -12.89 -17.92
CA TYR A 6 7.93 -13.36 -19.31
C TYR A 6 6.88 -14.41 -19.66
N GLY A 7 5.84 -14.58 -18.83
CA GLY A 7 4.79 -15.56 -19.11
C GLY A 7 3.75 -15.67 -18.00
N SER A 8 2.79 -16.55 -18.20
CA SER A 8 1.80 -16.88 -17.19
C SER A 8 2.05 -18.30 -16.66
N VAL A 9 2.20 -18.42 -15.34
CA VAL A 9 2.39 -19.71 -14.65
C VAL A 9 1.16 -20.02 -13.80
N LYS A 10 0.78 -21.28 -13.69
CA LYS A 10 -0.28 -21.66 -12.75
C LYS A 10 0.19 -21.43 -11.33
N LYS A 11 -0.69 -20.93 -10.47
CA LYS A 11 -0.36 -20.68 -9.05
C LYS A 11 0.13 -21.94 -8.33
N SER A 12 -0.35 -23.12 -8.76
CA SER A 12 0.08 -24.44 -8.25
C SER A 12 1.53 -24.77 -8.56
N ASP A 13 2.09 -24.18 -9.62
CA ASP A 13 3.43 -24.52 -10.10
C ASP A 13 4.50 -23.56 -9.49
N LEU A 14 4.05 -22.54 -8.75
CA LEU A 14 4.92 -21.66 -7.98
C LEU A 14 5.18 -22.32 -6.63
N THR A 15 6.41 -22.72 -6.38
CA THR A 15 6.87 -23.31 -5.12
C THR A 15 6.93 -22.31 -3.97
N GLY A 16 6.76 -21.00 -4.25
CA GLY A 16 6.80 -19.90 -3.30
C GLY A 16 5.44 -19.51 -2.73
N SER A 17 5.44 -18.85 -1.56
CA SER A 17 4.24 -18.30 -0.93
C SER A 17 3.72 -17.10 -1.72
N VAL A 18 2.66 -17.29 -2.48
CA VAL A 18 1.96 -16.24 -3.24
C VAL A 18 0.61 -15.96 -2.59
N ALA A 19 0.40 -14.72 -2.17
CA ALA A 19 -0.90 -14.25 -1.74
C ALA A 19 -1.57 -13.47 -2.86
N SER A 20 -2.85 -13.76 -3.11
CA SER A 20 -3.63 -13.12 -4.18
C SER A 20 -4.88 -12.49 -3.61
N VAL A 21 -5.21 -11.29 -4.08
CA VAL A 21 -6.44 -10.57 -3.76
C VAL A 21 -7.17 -10.25 -5.05
N SER A 22 -8.47 -10.55 -5.08
CA SER A 22 -9.33 -10.28 -6.23
C SER A 22 -9.97 -8.88 -6.13
N ASN A 23 -10.45 -8.36 -7.25
CA ASN A 23 -11.16 -7.10 -7.34
C ASN A 23 -12.33 -7.00 -6.34
N THR A 24 -13.12 -8.06 -6.19
CA THR A 24 -14.26 -8.08 -5.27
C THR A 24 -13.87 -7.82 -3.81
N THR A 25 -12.68 -8.25 -3.41
CA THR A 25 -12.15 -8.00 -2.07
C THR A 25 -11.63 -6.57 -1.94
N LEU A 26 -10.96 -6.06 -2.97
CA LEU A 26 -10.44 -4.69 -3.00
C LEU A 26 -11.55 -3.63 -2.89
N LEU A 27 -12.69 -3.87 -3.51
CA LEU A 27 -13.83 -2.95 -3.50
C LEU A 27 -14.64 -2.98 -2.20
N ARG A 28 -14.42 -3.98 -1.33
CA ARG A 28 -15.04 -4.03 0.00
C ARG A 28 -14.53 -2.87 0.86
N GLY A 29 -15.43 -2.02 1.31
CA GLY A 29 -15.11 -0.95 2.26
C GLY A 29 -14.92 0.45 1.66
N GLY A 30 -15.26 0.67 0.38
CA GLY A 30 -15.32 2.03 -0.21
C GLY A 30 -14.00 2.78 -0.16
N LYS A 31 -12.87 2.06 -0.24
CA LYS A 31 -11.54 2.67 -0.18
C LYS A 31 -11.16 3.26 -1.54
N THR A 32 -10.83 4.52 -1.55
CA THR A 32 -10.51 5.31 -2.76
C THR A 32 -9.12 5.07 -3.33
N ASN A 33 -8.30 4.25 -2.65
CA ASN A 33 -6.90 4.04 -3.01
C ASN A 33 -6.56 2.56 -2.96
N SER A 34 -5.90 2.06 -4.00
CA SER A 34 -5.53 0.66 -4.16
C SER A 34 -4.64 0.14 -3.04
N ALA A 35 -3.69 0.96 -2.54
CA ALA A 35 -2.84 0.57 -1.42
C ALA A 35 -3.65 0.44 -0.11
N GLY A 36 -4.58 1.38 0.13
CA GLY A 36 -5.49 1.31 1.28
C GLY A 36 -6.45 0.13 1.20
N ALA A 37 -6.85 -0.27 0.01
CA ALA A 37 -7.73 -1.43 -0.21
C ALA A 37 -7.05 -2.76 0.16
N LEU A 38 -5.74 -2.85 0.04
CA LEU A 38 -4.96 -4.03 0.42
C LEU A 38 -4.73 -4.17 1.92
N GLN A 39 -4.97 -3.11 2.71
CA GLN A 39 -4.68 -3.10 4.14
C GLN A 39 -5.52 -4.13 4.89
N GLY A 40 -4.85 -5.10 5.54
CA GLY A 40 -5.49 -6.18 6.28
C GLY A 40 -5.92 -7.39 5.44
N GLU A 41 -5.84 -7.33 4.11
CA GLU A 41 -6.28 -8.40 3.21
C GLU A 41 -5.18 -9.44 2.92
N LEU A 42 -3.92 -9.09 3.18
CA LEU A 42 -2.77 -9.90 2.83
C LEU A 42 -1.94 -10.27 4.06
N SER A 43 -1.83 -11.56 4.37
CA SER A 43 -0.94 -12.04 5.44
C SER A 43 0.52 -11.71 5.13
N GLY A 44 1.28 -11.24 6.12
CA GLY A 44 2.70 -10.90 5.97
C GLY A 44 2.99 -9.65 5.13
N VAL A 45 1.98 -8.84 4.86
CA VAL A 45 2.10 -7.51 4.24
C VAL A 45 1.62 -6.48 5.24
N THR A 46 2.48 -5.56 5.62
CA THR A 46 2.16 -4.44 6.50
C THR A 46 1.97 -3.20 5.65
N ILE A 47 0.80 -2.59 5.76
CA ILE A 47 0.47 -1.34 5.05
C ILE A 47 0.11 -0.31 6.10
N THR A 48 0.91 0.73 6.19
CA THR A 48 0.72 1.84 7.13
C THR A 48 0.56 3.14 6.36
N ARG A 49 -0.23 4.05 6.91
CA ARG A 49 -0.29 5.41 6.33
C ARG A 49 0.95 6.17 6.73
N SER A 50 1.60 6.81 5.77
CA SER A 50 2.77 7.66 6.03
C SER A 50 2.39 8.91 6.85
N ASN A 51 1.14 9.38 6.69
CA ASN A 51 0.56 10.47 7.48
C ASN A 51 -0.97 10.39 7.46
N ASN A 52 -1.63 11.11 8.37
CA ASN A 52 -3.10 11.13 8.48
C ASN A 52 -3.76 12.21 7.59
N LYS A 53 -2.99 12.90 6.73
CA LYS A 53 -3.57 13.89 5.83
C LYS A 53 -4.46 13.20 4.79
N PRO A 54 -5.57 13.81 4.38
CA PRO A 54 -6.35 13.36 3.24
C PRO A 54 -5.45 13.24 2.00
N GLY A 55 -5.47 12.08 1.32
CA GLY A 55 -4.57 11.83 0.18
C GLY A 55 -3.13 11.44 0.56
N GLY A 56 -2.82 11.26 1.84
CA GLY A 56 -1.51 10.83 2.31
C GLY A 56 -1.09 9.46 1.76
N GLY A 57 0.21 9.27 1.60
CA GLY A 57 0.82 8.04 1.09
C GLY A 57 0.64 6.83 2.00
N TYR A 58 0.92 5.68 1.45
CA TYR A 58 1.00 4.42 2.18
C TYR A 58 2.42 3.87 2.06
N ASP A 59 2.91 3.38 3.17
CA ASP A 59 4.17 2.63 3.26
C ASP A 59 3.82 1.14 3.29
N ILE A 60 4.38 0.39 2.34
CA ILE A 60 4.09 -1.03 2.16
C ILE A 60 5.37 -1.80 2.46
N LYS A 61 5.29 -2.78 3.36
CA LYS A 61 6.39 -3.67 3.71
C LYS A 61 5.94 -5.12 3.65
N ILE A 62 6.78 -5.97 3.07
CA ILE A 62 6.55 -7.41 2.99
C ILE A 62 7.52 -8.10 3.94
N ARG A 63 6.98 -8.89 4.90
CA ARG A 63 7.76 -9.60 5.92
C ARG A 63 8.64 -8.71 6.82
N GLY A 64 8.27 -7.43 6.95
CA GLY A 64 8.94 -6.49 7.84
C GLY A 64 10.04 -5.66 7.17
N ILE A 65 11.00 -5.19 7.97
CA ILE A 65 12.11 -4.35 7.51
C ILE A 65 13.30 -5.28 7.23
N ASN A 66 13.74 -5.33 5.99
CA ASN A 66 14.84 -6.18 5.55
C ASN A 66 16.19 -5.45 5.48
N SER A 67 16.20 -4.11 5.58
CA SER A 67 17.42 -3.30 5.52
C SER A 67 17.35 -2.15 6.52
N ILE A 68 18.48 -1.85 7.14
CA ILE A 68 18.64 -0.73 8.07
C ILE A 68 18.96 0.56 7.30
N THR A 69 19.64 0.45 6.17
CA THR A 69 20.15 1.62 5.41
C THR A 69 19.49 1.81 4.05
N ALA A 70 18.90 0.77 3.48
CA ALA A 70 18.23 0.82 2.17
C ALA A 70 16.71 0.81 2.31
N SER A 71 16.02 1.23 1.25
CA SER A 71 14.56 1.15 1.19
C SER A 71 14.08 -0.29 1.36
N SER A 72 13.09 -0.51 2.21
CA SER A 72 12.41 -1.79 2.40
C SER A 72 11.08 -1.87 1.61
N SER A 73 10.87 -0.97 0.66
CA SER A 73 9.67 -0.96 -0.18
C SER A 73 9.72 -2.10 -1.20
N PRO A 74 8.60 -2.81 -1.43
CA PRO A 74 8.52 -3.85 -2.45
C PRO A 74 8.54 -3.25 -3.85
N LEU A 75 8.96 -4.06 -4.83
CA LEU A 75 8.85 -3.72 -6.24
C LEU A 75 7.38 -3.83 -6.68
N ILE A 76 6.86 -2.81 -7.31
CA ILE A 76 5.52 -2.81 -7.90
C ILE A 76 5.63 -3.04 -9.39
N VAL A 77 4.91 -4.03 -9.90
CA VAL A 77 4.85 -4.38 -11.32
C VAL A 77 3.40 -4.27 -11.78
N ILE A 78 3.13 -3.40 -12.73
CA ILE A 78 1.79 -3.19 -13.28
C ILE A 78 1.76 -3.71 -14.71
N ASP A 79 0.92 -4.71 -14.97
CA ASP A 79 0.78 -5.37 -16.28
C ASP A 79 2.12 -5.81 -16.90
N GLY A 80 3.06 -6.25 -16.04
CA GLY A 80 4.39 -6.67 -16.46
C GLY A 80 5.45 -5.57 -16.51
N VAL A 81 5.08 -4.30 -16.29
CA VAL A 81 6.01 -3.17 -16.28
C VAL A 81 6.47 -2.90 -14.85
N PRO A 82 7.76 -3.05 -14.52
CA PRO A 82 8.30 -2.77 -13.19
C PRO A 82 8.42 -1.26 -12.93
N GLY A 83 8.38 -0.87 -11.65
CA GLY A 83 8.55 0.53 -11.23
C GLY A 83 7.24 1.32 -11.18
N GLY A 84 6.10 0.66 -11.30
CA GLY A 84 4.80 1.28 -11.16
C GLY A 84 4.52 1.82 -9.76
N ASN A 85 3.50 2.68 -9.65
CA ASN A 85 3.03 3.21 -8.39
C ASN A 85 1.53 2.90 -8.24
N LEU A 86 1.19 2.17 -7.16
CA LEU A 86 -0.18 1.80 -6.82
C LEU A 86 -1.11 3.00 -6.61
N TYR A 87 -0.56 4.17 -6.37
CA TYR A 87 -1.32 5.39 -6.16
C TYR A 87 -2.08 5.85 -7.39
N PHE A 88 -1.53 5.59 -8.57
CA PHE A 88 -2.11 6.01 -9.84
C PHE A 88 -3.04 4.97 -10.46
N VAL A 89 -3.18 3.80 -9.84
CA VAL A 89 -4.06 2.75 -10.33
C VAL A 89 -5.38 2.81 -9.57
N ASN A 90 -6.46 3.00 -10.33
CA ASN A 90 -7.81 2.98 -9.75
C ASN A 90 -8.14 1.55 -9.28
N PRO A 91 -8.63 1.34 -8.05
CA PRO A 91 -9.06 0.03 -7.58
C PRO A 91 -10.10 -0.66 -8.49
N ASP A 92 -10.95 0.12 -9.13
CA ASP A 92 -11.96 -0.38 -10.07
C ASP A 92 -11.36 -1.02 -11.32
N ASP A 93 -10.18 -0.56 -11.77
CA ASP A 93 -9.51 -1.07 -12.96
C ASP A 93 -8.65 -2.30 -12.67
N ILE A 94 -8.46 -2.66 -11.41
CA ILE A 94 -7.67 -3.82 -11.00
C ILE A 94 -8.52 -5.08 -11.14
N GLU A 95 -7.99 -6.09 -11.83
CA GLU A 95 -8.55 -7.43 -11.87
C GLU A 95 -8.13 -8.24 -10.64
N LYS A 96 -6.81 -8.25 -10.35
CA LYS A 96 -6.22 -8.94 -9.20
C LYS A 96 -4.87 -8.34 -8.83
N ILE A 97 -4.47 -8.59 -7.58
CA ILE A 97 -3.13 -8.29 -7.08
C ILE A 97 -2.53 -9.57 -6.53
N ASP A 98 -1.36 -9.92 -7.03
CA ASP A 98 -0.56 -11.05 -6.55
C ASP A 98 0.68 -10.52 -5.82
N VAL A 99 0.97 -11.04 -4.63
CA VAL A 99 2.15 -10.65 -3.84
C VAL A 99 3.09 -11.83 -3.72
N LEU A 100 4.28 -11.65 -4.30
CA LEU A 100 5.38 -12.61 -4.22
C LEU A 100 6.24 -12.27 -3.01
N LYS A 101 6.29 -13.17 -2.03
CA LYS A 101 6.97 -12.94 -0.76
C LYS A 101 8.31 -13.68 -0.65
N ASP A 102 8.48 -14.75 -1.40
CA ASP A 102 9.63 -15.63 -1.30
C ASP A 102 10.67 -15.35 -2.38
N ALA A 103 11.95 -15.54 -2.05
CA ALA A 103 13.07 -15.31 -2.95
C ALA A 103 12.97 -16.10 -4.25
N SER A 104 12.47 -17.34 -4.20
CA SER A 104 12.27 -18.18 -5.39
C SER A 104 11.28 -17.56 -6.39
N ALA A 105 10.20 -16.96 -5.86
CA ALA A 105 9.17 -16.33 -6.69
C ALA A 105 9.61 -14.95 -7.20
N THR A 106 10.49 -14.25 -6.46
CA THR A 106 10.98 -12.92 -6.83
C THR A 106 12.27 -12.93 -7.65
N ALA A 107 12.92 -14.10 -7.80
CA ALA A 107 14.21 -14.25 -8.49
C ALA A 107 14.23 -13.68 -9.91
N ILE A 108 13.12 -13.77 -10.63
CA ILE A 108 12.98 -13.21 -11.99
C ILE A 108 13.11 -11.68 -12.05
N TYR A 109 12.92 -10.99 -10.92
CA TYR A 109 13.06 -9.53 -10.81
C TYR A 109 14.43 -9.11 -10.25
N GLY A 110 15.33 -10.07 -10.04
CA GLY A 110 16.69 -9.83 -9.57
C GLY A 110 16.74 -9.09 -8.22
N SER A 111 17.73 -8.24 -8.05
CA SER A 111 17.93 -7.46 -6.82
C SER A 111 16.77 -6.52 -6.48
N SER A 112 16.05 -6.04 -7.49
CA SER A 112 14.88 -5.18 -7.29
C SER A 112 13.72 -5.89 -6.60
N GLY A 113 13.66 -7.23 -6.72
CA GLY A 113 12.65 -8.06 -6.05
C GLY A 113 13.02 -8.51 -4.63
N ALA A 114 14.17 -8.09 -4.09
CA ALA A 114 14.67 -8.56 -2.80
C ALA A 114 13.70 -8.29 -1.62
N ASN A 115 12.97 -7.19 -1.65
CA ASN A 115 11.98 -6.81 -0.64
C ASN A 115 10.57 -7.34 -0.92
N GLY A 116 10.44 -8.27 -1.88
CA GLY A 116 9.17 -8.78 -2.38
C GLY A 116 8.67 -8.01 -3.60
N VAL A 117 7.69 -8.60 -4.28
CA VAL A 117 7.12 -8.03 -5.52
C VAL A 117 5.59 -8.04 -5.40
N ILE A 118 4.99 -6.92 -5.76
CA ILE A 118 3.54 -6.76 -5.89
C ILE A 118 3.20 -6.66 -7.37
N ILE A 119 2.50 -7.66 -7.87
CA ILE A 119 2.06 -7.72 -9.26
C ILE A 119 0.61 -7.29 -9.33
N VAL A 120 0.35 -6.22 -10.05
CA VAL A 120 -0.99 -5.70 -10.32
C VAL A 120 -1.37 -6.09 -11.74
N THR A 121 -2.46 -6.81 -11.88
CA THR A 121 -3.06 -7.12 -13.18
C THR A 121 -4.30 -6.25 -13.34
N THR A 122 -4.34 -5.43 -14.39
CA THR A 122 -5.52 -4.61 -14.70
C THR A 122 -6.52 -5.37 -15.56
N LYS A 123 -7.76 -4.91 -15.54
CA LYS A 123 -8.82 -5.44 -16.37
C LYS A 123 -8.49 -5.17 -17.83
N ARG A 124 -8.52 -6.21 -18.66
CA ARG A 124 -8.33 -6.08 -20.10
C ARG A 124 -9.66 -5.93 -20.81
N GLY A 125 -9.66 -5.15 -21.88
CA GLY A 125 -10.80 -5.07 -22.79
C GLY A 125 -11.15 -6.46 -23.35
N GLN A 126 -12.44 -6.77 -23.39
CA GLN A 126 -12.95 -8.00 -24.00
C GLN A 126 -13.58 -7.68 -25.35
N THR A 127 -13.37 -8.55 -26.34
CA THR A 127 -14.06 -8.45 -27.63
C THR A 127 -15.53 -8.79 -27.42
N GLY A 128 -16.42 -7.86 -27.80
CA GLY A 128 -17.86 -8.04 -27.64
C GLY A 128 -18.63 -6.72 -27.68
N LYS A 129 -19.87 -6.74 -27.23
CA LYS A 129 -20.68 -5.52 -27.11
C LYS A 129 -20.06 -4.58 -26.07
N PRO A 130 -19.93 -3.28 -26.35
CA PRO A 130 -19.37 -2.34 -25.39
C PRO A 130 -20.22 -2.32 -24.11
N LYS A 131 -19.55 -2.49 -22.96
CA LYS A 131 -20.13 -2.30 -21.63
C LYS A 131 -19.71 -0.93 -21.11
N ILE A 132 -20.68 -0.07 -20.88
CA ILE A 132 -20.47 1.22 -20.23
C ILE A 132 -20.91 1.06 -18.78
N SER A 133 -19.97 1.28 -17.83
CA SER A 133 -20.25 1.30 -16.40
C SER A 133 -19.80 2.64 -15.83
N TYR A 134 -20.61 3.22 -14.96
CA TYR A 134 -20.28 4.43 -14.22
C TYR A 134 -20.33 4.13 -12.73
N ASN A 135 -19.21 4.34 -12.05
CA ASN A 135 -19.10 4.24 -10.60
C ASN A 135 -18.73 5.61 -10.03
N GLY A 136 -19.60 6.19 -9.24
CA GLY A 136 -19.37 7.48 -8.57
C GLY A 136 -19.55 7.34 -7.05
N TYR A 137 -18.69 8.00 -6.28
CA TYR A 137 -18.88 8.12 -4.84
C TYR A 137 -18.62 9.56 -4.40
N VAL A 138 -19.27 9.95 -3.32
CA VAL A 138 -19.03 11.24 -2.64
C VAL A 138 -18.70 10.93 -1.20
N GLY A 139 -17.60 11.47 -0.69
CA GLY A 139 -17.19 11.28 0.69
C GLY A 139 -16.74 12.60 1.31
N VAL A 140 -17.20 12.88 2.53
CA VAL A 140 -16.75 14.02 3.34
C VAL A 140 -15.86 13.51 4.45
N ARG A 141 -14.69 14.10 4.59
CA ARG A 141 -13.77 13.84 5.69
C ARG A 141 -13.64 15.08 6.55
N SER A 142 -13.86 14.93 7.84
CA SER A 142 -13.64 15.98 8.83
C SER A 142 -12.70 15.49 9.92
N TYR A 143 -12.04 16.40 10.59
CA TYR A 143 -11.32 16.09 11.82
C TYR A 143 -12.34 15.86 12.92
N THR A 144 -12.29 14.69 13.57
CA THR A 144 -13.21 14.34 14.65
C THR A 144 -12.65 14.67 16.02
N ASN A 145 -11.36 14.81 16.15
CA ASN A 145 -10.69 15.12 17.41
C ASN A 145 -9.43 15.95 17.11
N LEU A 146 -9.51 17.25 17.32
CA LEU A 146 -8.35 18.13 17.28
C LEU A 146 -7.85 18.20 18.72
N PRO A 147 -6.57 17.90 19.00
CA PRO A 147 -6.00 18.13 20.30
C PRO A 147 -6.08 19.63 20.64
N ASP A 148 -6.49 19.95 21.85
CA ASP A 148 -6.39 21.32 22.36
C ASP A 148 -4.92 21.71 22.41
N MET A 149 -4.57 22.74 21.67
CA MET A 149 -3.22 23.26 21.63
C MET A 149 -3.08 24.30 22.72
N MET A 150 -1.96 24.26 23.44
CA MET A 150 -1.64 25.27 24.43
C MET A 150 -1.64 26.66 23.80
N SER A 151 -2.21 27.63 24.49
CA SER A 151 -2.08 29.03 24.14
C SER A 151 -0.64 29.52 24.31
N GLY A 152 -0.30 30.65 23.72
CA GLY A 152 1.04 31.23 23.86
C GLY A 152 1.41 31.52 25.32
N ASP A 153 0.44 31.95 26.13
CA ASP A 153 0.64 32.27 27.56
C ASP A 153 0.88 31.00 28.38
N GLU A 154 0.14 29.93 28.13
CA GLU A 154 0.34 28.62 28.77
C GLU A 154 1.71 28.02 28.41
N TYR A 155 2.15 28.17 27.17
CA TYR A 155 3.48 27.72 26.75
C TYR A 155 4.59 28.50 27.50
N VAL A 156 4.43 29.80 27.66
CA VAL A 156 5.42 30.62 28.39
C VAL A 156 5.45 30.23 29.88
N GLN A 157 4.31 29.92 30.50
CA GLN A 157 4.26 29.42 31.86
C GLN A 157 4.99 28.08 31.99
N LEU A 158 4.68 27.11 31.11
CA LEU A 158 5.37 25.83 31.11
C LEU A 158 6.88 25.94 30.92
N ALA A 159 7.32 26.82 30.02
CA ALA A 159 8.76 27.09 29.80
C ALA A 159 9.44 27.69 31.02
N ARG A 160 8.76 28.59 31.74
CA ARG A 160 9.25 29.14 33.00
C ARG A 160 9.38 28.11 34.11
N GLU A 161 8.35 27.26 34.27
CA GLU A 161 8.35 26.19 35.27
C GLU A 161 9.46 25.18 34.99
N ALA A 162 9.66 24.80 33.71
CA ALA A 162 10.72 23.90 33.31
C ALA A 162 12.11 24.47 33.59
N THR A 163 12.34 25.79 33.37
CA THR A 163 13.62 26.44 33.68
C THR A 163 13.84 26.58 35.19
N LEU A 164 12.81 26.86 35.96
CA LEU A 164 12.94 26.97 37.43
C LEU A 164 13.22 25.60 38.05
N SER A 165 12.65 24.52 37.53
CA SER A 165 12.93 23.16 38.02
C SER A 165 14.37 22.71 37.77
N LEU A 166 15.01 23.22 36.70
CA LEU A 166 16.43 22.96 36.42
C LEU A 166 17.42 23.73 37.28
N ILE A 167 16.99 24.83 37.93
CA ILE A 167 17.83 25.66 38.78
C ILE A 167 17.79 25.15 40.25
N GLN A 168 16.88 24.29 40.61
CA GLN A 168 16.74 23.71 41.97
C GLN A 168 17.49 22.39 42.19
N VAL A 169 18.32 21.95 41.25
CA VAL A 169 19.24 20.79 41.37
C VAL A 169 20.71 21.33 41.46
#